data_bee3155d4345f4c5dfbeac480506fe55
#
_entry.id   bee3155d4345f4c5dfbeac480506fe55
#
_cell.length_a   1.000
_cell.length_b   1.000
_cell.length_c   1.000
_cell.angle_alpha   90.00
_cell.angle_beta   90.00
_cell.angle_gamma   90.00
#
_symmetry.space_group_name_H-M   'P 1'
#
loop_
_entity.id
_entity.type
_entity.pdbx_description
1 polymer ?
#
loop_
_entity_poly.entity_id
_entity_poly.type
_entity_poly.pdbx_seq_one_letter_code
_entity_poly.pdbx_strand_id
1 'polypeptide(L)'
;MTAVANTLRQRMKKREEDVSSSLSSSPSSLKKLRNGNPARTVEMLERRIADEFRVKEYLWTGDIDVDLFSLKCVFTDPTLSFTGLETFRDNLESLQPSLRRIAPEGKKRVELRECGKDEDSADVVVAKWRMVGNLQLPWRPKIDIQGETRFQFRRERVDDVEEEEEERERKGGEEEDENETCLRVVSYRETWSETASEALWQLVTPFAHEKE
;
A
#
# COMPACT_ATOMS: atom_id res chain seq x y z
N MET A 1 18.95 6.44 25.15
CA MET A 1 17.88 6.36 24.15
C MET A 1 18.34 5.97 22.74
N THR A 2 19.61 5.98 22.46
CA THR A 2 20.23 5.63 21.15
C THR A 2 20.25 4.13 20.82
N ALA A 3 20.18 3.25 21.81
CA ALA A 3 20.34 1.79 21.62
C ALA A 3 19.12 1.14 20.92
N VAL A 4 17.91 1.53 21.28
CA VAL A 4 16.67 0.94 20.73
C VAL A 4 16.47 1.36 19.26
N ALA A 5 16.72 2.64 18.95
CA ALA A 5 16.66 3.14 17.58
C ALA A 5 17.71 2.48 16.68
N ASN A 6 18.93 2.25 17.19
CA ASN A 6 19.98 1.54 16.46
C ASN A 6 19.65 0.06 16.26
N THR A 7 19.02 -0.59 17.23
CA THR A 7 18.61 -2.00 17.10
C THR A 7 17.49 -2.17 16.06
N LEU A 8 16.53 -1.26 16.01
CA LEU A 8 15.49 -1.25 14.98
C LEU A 8 16.09 -1.00 13.60
N ARG A 9 16.98 -0.01 13.47
CA ARG A 9 17.66 0.31 12.22
C ARG A 9 18.53 -0.85 11.71
N GLN A 10 19.24 -1.53 12.61
CA GLN A 10 20.06 -2.71 12.26
C GLN A 10 19.18 -3.91 11.87
N ARG A 11 18.03 -4.12 12.53
CA ARG A 11 17.07 -5.17 12.15
C ARG A 11 16.43 -4.87 10.80
N MET A 12 16.13 -3.60 10.50
CA MET A 12 15.60 -3.19 9.20
C MET A 12 16.64 -3.40 8.11
N LYS A 13 17.89 -2.99 8.32
CA LYS A 13 18.99 -3.17 7.36
C LYS A 13 19.35 -4.64 7.12
N LYS A 14 19.35 -5.46 8.17
CA LYS A 14 19.54 -6.91 8.03
C LYS A 14 18.39 -7.57 7.27
N ARG A 15 17.17 -7.04 7.41
CA ARG A 15 16.00 -7.52 6.69
C ARG A 15 16.04 -7.14 5.20
N GLU A 16 16.57 -5.96 4.86
CA GLU A 16 16.83 -5.56 3.46
C GLU A 16 17.87 -6.49 2.79
N GLU A 17 18.90 -6.90 3.52
CA GLU A 17 19.91 -7.84 3.05
C GLU A 17 19.37 -9.28 2.93
N ASP A 18 18.54 -9.72 3.89
CA ASP A 18 17.92 -11.06 3.89
C ASP A 18 16.81 -11.17 2.82
N VAL A 19 16.05 -10.09 2.55
CA VAL A 19 15.04 -10.03 1.48
C VAL A 19 15.69 -10.06 0.09
N SER A 20 16.87 -9.45 -0.05
CA SER A 20 17.64 -9.53 -1.29
C SER A 20 18.13 -10.95 -1.62
N SER A 21 18.24 -11.84 -0.63
CA SER A 21 18.74 -13.22 -0.80
C SER A 21 17.65 -14.28 -0.88
N SER A 22 16.38 -13.96 -0.55
CA SER A 22 15.25 -14.90 -0.53
C SER A 22 14.27 -14.76 -1.71
N LEU A 23 14.60 -13.93 -2.72
CA LEU A 23 13.81 -13.74 -3.93
C LEU A 23 13.85 -14.98 -4.86
N SER A 24 13.07 -16.00 -4.50
CA SER A 24 12.68 -17.06 -5.43
C SER A 24 11.22 -17.51 -5.23
N SER A 25 10.31 -16.57 -4.97
CA SER A 25 8.89 -16.86 -5.15
C SER A 25 8.53 -16.58 -6.60
N SER A 26 8.06 -17.62 -7.25
CA SER A 26 7.77 -17.64 -8.68
C SER A 26 6.62 -16.68 -9.05
N PRO A 27 6.69 -15.91 -10.15
CA PRO A 27 5.61 -15.04 -10.65
C PRO A 27 4.25 -15.74 -10.78
N SER A 28 4.26 -17.07 -10.84
CA SER A 28 3.06 -17.91 -10.87
C SER A 28 2.17 -17.82 -9.63
N SER A 29 2.72 -17.43 -8.46
CA SER A 29 1.94 -17.31 -7.21
C SER A 29 1.02 -16.10 -7.21
N LEU A 30 1.46 -14.97 -7.77
CA LEU A 30 0.66 -13.75 -7.87
C LEU A 30 -0.46 -13.85 -8.93
N LYS A 31 -0.24 -14.60 -10.02
CA LYS A 31 -1.30 -14.92 -10.97
C LYS A 31 -2.47 -15.64 -10.31
N LYS A 32 -2.18 -16.57 -9.41
CA LYS A 32 -3.18 -17.37 -8.71
C LYS A 32 -4.00 -16.56 -7.70
N LEU A 33 -3.50 -15.39 -7.26
CA LEU A 33 -4.14 -14.51 -6.30
C LEU A 33 -5.02 -13.43 -6.95
N ARG A 34 -4.88 -13.19 -8.26
CA ARG A 34 -5.70 -12.24 -8.98
C ARG A 34 -7.09 -12.82 -9.21
N ASN A 35 -8.10 -12.05 -8.86
CA ASN A 35 -9.51 -12.43 -8.99
C ASN A 35 -10.05 -12.33 -10.43
N GLY A 36 -9.21 -11.87 -11.38
CA GLY A 36 -9.57 -11.74 -12.79
C GLY A 36 -10.59 -10.65 -13.10
N ASN A 37 -10.75 -9.69 -12.19
CA ASN A 37 -11.68 -8.55 -12.36
C ASN A 37 -10.91 -7.21 -12.34
N PRO A 38 -10.11 -6.90 -13.35
CA PRO A 38 -9.32 -5.68 -13.41
C PRO A 38 -10.20 -4.43 -13.62
N ALA A 39 -9.74 -3.27 -13.15
CA ALA A 39 -10.40 -2.00 -13.44
C ALA A 39 -10.19 -1.62 -14.91
N ARG A 40 -11.29 -1.38 -15.64
CA ARG A 40 -11.24 -1.00 -17.07
C ARG A 40 -11.45 0.49 -17.30
N THR A 41 -12.11 1.18 -16.37
CA THR A 41 -12.36 2.63 -16.42
C THR A 41 -11.78 3.31 -15.19
N VAL A 42 -11.55 4.61 -15.29
CA VAL A 42 -11.02 5.42 -14.18
C VAL A 42 -12.01 5.44 -13.01
N GLU A 43 -13.30 5.53 -13.28
CA GLU A 43 -14.35 5.52 -12.25
C GLU A 43 -14.38 4.18 -11.49
N MET A 44 -14.13 3.07 -12.19
CA MET A 44 -14.00 1.76 -11.54
C MET A 44 -12.75 1.71 -10.66
N LEU A 45 -11.63 2.25 -11.15
CA LEU A 45 -10.38 2.33 -10.40
C LEU A 45 -10.55 3.18 -9.13
N GLU A 46 -11.13 4.39 -9.24
CA GLU A 46 -11.42 5.30 -8.12
C GLU A 46 -12.29 4.62 -7.06
N ARG A 47 -13.37 3.97 -7.49
CA ARG A 47 -14.28 3.27 -6.58
C ARG A 47 -13.55 2.15 -5.82
N ARG A 48 -12.76 1.34 -6.52
CA ARG A 48 -12.02 0.24 -5.89
C ARG A 48 -10.93 0.77 -4.95
N ILE A 49 -10.24 1.86 -5.31
CA ILE A 49 -9.31 2.54 -4.39
C ILE A 49 -10.05 3.05 -3.15
N ALA A 50 -11.24 3.65 -3.30
CA ALA A 50 -12.02 4.09 -2.16
C ALA A 50 -12.44 2.91 -1.25
N ASP A 51 -12.74 1.75 -1.82
CA ASP A 51 -13.11 0.53 -1.09
C ASP A 51 -11.93 -0.03 -0.26
N GLU A 52 -10.67 0.16 -0.71
CA GLU A 52 -9.47 -0.20 0.08
C GLU A 52 -9.48 0.51 1.45
N PHE A 53 -9.90 1.77 1.47
CA PHE A 53 -9.95 2.54 2.72
C PHE A 53 -11.23 2.32 3.51
N ARG A 54 -12.41 2.33 2.84
CA ARG A 54 -13.73 2.32 3.51
C ARG A 54 -14.17 0.94 3.95
N VAL A 55 -13.89 -0.07 3.14
CA VAL A 55 -14.40 -1.43 3.35
C VAL A 55 -13.32 -2.33 3.94
N LYS A 56 -12.13 -2.32 3.33
CA LYS A 56 -11.03 -3.17 3.77
C LYS A 56 -10.22 -2.57 4.91
N GLU A 57 -10.25 -1.24 5.08
CA GLU A 57 -9.41 -0.54 6.06
C GLU A 57 -7.94 -1.00 5.98
N TYR A 58 -7.40 -1.12 4.73
CA TYR A 58 -6.15 -1.81 4.45
C TYR A 58 -4.95 -1.30 5.28
N LEU A 59 -4.96 -0.02 5.67
CA LEU A 59 -3.93 0.54 6.57
C LEU A 59 -3.85 -0.19 7.91
N TRP A 60 -4.96 -0.79 8.35
CA TRP A 60 -5.01 -1.60 9.57
C TRP A 60 -5.00 -3.10 9.30
N THR A 61 -5.62 -3.53 8.24
CA THR A 61 -5.81 -4.95 7.94
C THR A 61 -4.69 -5.53 7.10
N GLY A 62 -4.02 -4.69 6.30
CA GLY A 62 -3.08 -5.14 5.27
C GLY A 62 -3.74 -5.92 4.12
N ASP A 63 -5.07 -5.99 4.09
CA ASP A 63 -5.81 -6.63 3.00
C ASP A 63 -5.94 -5.66 1.83
N ILE A 64 -5.24 -5.95 0.74
CA ILE A 64 -5.23 -5.14 -0.47
C ILE A 64 -5.87 -5.88 -1.65
N ASP A 65 -6.45 -5.12 -2.56
CA ASP A 65 -6.90 -5.62 -3.86
C ASP A 65 -5.72 -5.69 -4.83
N VAL A 66 -5.14 -6.87 -4.97
CA VAL A 66 -3.96 -7.10 -5.82
C VAL A 66 -4.23 -6.81 -7.30
N ASP A 67 -5.50 -6.87 -7.75
CA ASP A 67 -5.86 -6.55 -9.13
C ASP A 67 -5.74 -5.06 -9.47
N LEU A 68 -5.67 -4.19 -8.46
CA LEU A 68 -5.44 -2.75 -8.65
C LEU A 68 -4.01 -2.42 -9.09
N PHE A 69 -3.04 -3.25 -8.75
CA PHE A 69 -1.62 -2.90 -8.86
C PHE A 69 -0.91 -3.64 -10.00
N SER A 70 0.03 -2.94 -10.64
CA SER A 70 1.03 -3.56 -11.50
C SER A 70 1.97 -4.46 -10.67
N LEU A 71 2.48 -5.54 -11.27
CA LEU A 71 3.45 -6.41 -10.60
C LEU A 71 4.73 -5.66 -10.23
N LYS A 72 5.13 -4.67 -11.05
CA LYS A 72 6.31 -3.82 -10.86
C LYS A 72 5.96 -2.48 -10.21
N CYS A 73 4.81 -2.35 -9.53
CA CYS A 73 4.42 -1.11 -8.86
C CYS A 73 5.50 -0.64 -7.87
N VAL A 74 5.79 0.66 -7.89
CA VAL A 74 6.69 1.30 -6.92
C VAL A 74 5.85 1.80 -5.76
N PHE A 75 6.18 1.36 -4.55
CA PHE A 75 5.53 1.76 -3.31
C PHE A 75 6.47 2.66 -2.52
N THR A 76 5.97 3.82 -2.11
CA THR A 76 6.72 4.79 -1.32
C THR A 76 5.84 5.34 -0.23
N ASP A 77 6.28 5.22 1.01
CA ASP A 77 5.70 5.89 2.18
C ASP A 77 6.77 6.74 2.89
N PRO A 78 6.45 7.52 3.93
CA PRO A 78 7.43 8.37 4.62
C PRO A 78 8.57 7.62 5.32
N THR A 79 8.50 6.28 5.41
CA THR A 79 9.49 5.46 6.12
C THR A 79 10.37 4.64 5.17
N LEU A 80 9.84 4.22 4.02
CA LEU A 80 10.53 3.31 3.10
C LEU A 80 10.01 3.44 1.66
N SER A 81 10.80 2.93 0.71
CA SER A 81 10.41 2.80 -0.70
C SER A 81 10.96 1.49 -1.25
N PHE A 82 10.15 0.79 -2.04
CA PHE A 82 10.51 -0.47 -2.68
C PHE A 82 9.67 -0.71 -3.93
N THR A 83 10.05 -1.71 -4.72
CA THR A 83 9.37 -2.08 -5.96
C THR A 83 8.84 -3.51 -5.85
N GLY A 84 7.67 -3.73 -6.42
CA GLY A 84 7.05 -5.04 -6.57
C GLY A 84 5.86 -5.27 -5.64
N LEU A 85 4.76 -5.71 -6.25
CA LEU A 85 3.51 -6.02 -5.56
C LEU A 85 3.67 -7.15 -4.53
N GLU A 86 4.49 -8.15 -4.84
CA GLU A 86 4.77 -9.26 -3.93
C GLU A 86 5.46 -8.77 -2.66
N THR A 87 6.50 -7.94 -2.80
CA THR A 87 7.19 -7.31 -1.66
C THR A 87 6.23 -6.49 -0.81
N PHE A 88 5.31 -5.75 -1.45
CA PHE A 88 4.30 -4.98 -0.71
C PHE A 88 3.38 -5.89 0.10
N ARG A 89 2.84 -6.91 -0.52
CA ARG A 89 1.99 -7.88 0.15
C ARG A 89 2.69 -8.56 1.32
N ASP A 90 3.92 -9.03 1.12
CA ASP A 90 4.69 -9.72 2.16
C ASP A 90 5.00 -8.79 3.35
N ASN A 91 5.27 -7.50 3.08
CA ASN A 91 5.43 -6.49 4.13
C ASN A 91 4.14 -6.33 4.94
N LEU A 92 3.00 -6.19 4.28
CA LEU A 92 1.71 -6.09 4.95
C LEU A 92 1.38 -7.35 5.75
N GLU A 93 1.52 -8.54 5.16
CA GLU A 93 1.29 -9.82 5.83
C GLU A 93 2.19 -10.01 7.07
N SER A 94 3.43 -9.55 7.01
CA SER A 94 4.37 -9.63 8.12
C SER A 94 3.98 -8.75 9.32
N LEU A 95 3.27 -7.64 9.07
CA LEU A 95 2.81 -6.70 10.10
C LEU A 95 1.48 -7.12 10.74
N GLN A 96 0.64 -7.85 10.01
CA GLN A 96 -0.71 -8.20 10.44
C GLN A 96 -0.80 -8.88 11.82
N PRO A 97 0.03 -9.91 12.16
CA PRO A 97 -0.08 -10.57 13.48
C PRO A 97 0.14 -9.59 14.63
N SER A 98 1.06 -8.65 14.47
CA SER A 98 1.33 -7.60 15.45
C SER A 98 0.18 -6.61 15.56
N LEU A 99 -0.31 -6.11 14.42
CA LEU A 99 -1.42 -5.16 14.36
C LEU A 99 -2.71 -5.74 14.96
N ARG A 100 -3.06 -6.98 14.64
CA ARG A 100 -4.24 -7.66 15.21
C ARG A 100 -4.15 -7.75 16.74
N ARG A 101 -2.95 -7.97 17.27
CA ARG A 101 -2.75 -8.09 18.71
C ARG A 101 -2.85 -6.75 19.43
N ILE A 102 -2.30 -5.67 18.86
CA ILE A 102 -2.23 -4.36 19.51
C ILE A 102 -3.36 -3.42 19.14
N ALA A 103 -4.01 -3.61 18.00
CA ALA A 103 -5.11 -2.78 17.49
C ALA A 103 -6.38 -3.63 17.25
N PRO A 104 -7.10 -4.00 18.33
CA PRO A 104 -8.28 -4.86 18.21
C PRO A 104 -9.44 -4.16 17.49
N GLU A 105 -10.36 -4.97 16.99
CA GLU A 105 -11.57 -4.49 16.35
C GLU A 105 -12.37 -3.53 17.27
N GLY A 106 -13.01 -2.54 16.67
CA GLY A 106 -13.76 -1.51 17.38
C GLY A 106 -12.91 -0.44 18.10
N LYS A 107 -11.57 -0.58 18.09
CA LYS A 107 -10.64 0.41 18.65
C LYS A 107 -9.81 1.12 17.58
N LYS A 108 -10.04 0.81 16.32
CA LYS A 108 -9.33 1.32 15.16
C LYS A 108 -10.33 1.64 14.05
N ARG A 109 -10.00 2.60 13.19
CA ARG A 109 -10.76 2.91 11.97
C ARG A 109 -9.92 3.69 10.97
N VAL A 110 -10.33 3.64 9.72
CA VAL A 110 -9.85 4.51 8.64
C VAL A 110 -11.02 5.37 8.17
N GLU A 111 -10.80 6.67 8.10
CA GLU A 111 -11.76 7.64 7.57
C GLU A 111 -11.25 8.12 6.22
N LEU A 112 -11.87 7.68 5.12
CA LEU A 112 -11.61 8.25 3.80
C LEU A 112 -12.38 9.57 3.68
N ARG A 113 -11.65 10.68 3.55
CA ARG A 113 -12.22 12.03 3.44
C ARG A 113 -12.52 12.41 2.01
N GLU A 114 -11.62 12.07 1.10
CA GLU A 114 -11.72 12.39 -0.31
C GLU A 114 -11.06 11.28 -1.13
N CYS A 115 -11.62 10.93 -2.28
CA CYS A 115 -11.01 10.06 -3.26
C CYS A 115 -11.52 10.44 -4.64
N GLY A 116 -10.60 10.73 -5.54
CA GLY A 116 -10.92 11.11 -6.90
C GLY A 116 -9.70 11.39 -7.74
N LYS A 117 -9.94 11.67 -9.02
CA LYS A 117 -8.90 12.02 -9.96
C LYS A 117 -8.20 13.31 -9.55
N ASP A 118 -6.90 13.35 -9.72
CA ASP A 118 -6.11 14.56 -9.50
C ASP A 118 -6.44 15.64 -10.51
N GLU A 119 -6.53 16.90 -10.07
CA GLU A 119 -6.86 18.02 -10.94
C GLU A 119 -5.73 18.34 -11.94
N ASP A 120 -4.48 18.12 -11.50
CA ASP A 120 -3.28 18.45 -12.26
C ASP A 120 -2.74 17.29 -13.11
N SER A 121 -3.21 16.05 -12.87
CA SER A 121 -2.66 14.84 -13.48
C SER A 121 -3.75 13.85 -13.89
N ALA A 122 -3.87 13.65 -15.20
CA ALA A 122 -4.93 12.81 -15.77
C ALA A 122 -4.79 11.32 -15.41
N ASP A 123 -3.61 10.88 -15.01
CA ASP A 123 -3.22 9.50 -14.70
C ASP A 123 -3.00 9.24 -13.20
N VAL A 124 -3.51 10.13 -12.35
CA VAL A 124 -3.38 10.01 -10.88
C VAL A 124 -4.75 10.05 -10.23
N VAL A 125 -4.98 9.12 -9.29
CA VAL A 125 -6.08 9.17 -8.31
C VAL A 125 -5.48 9.52 -6.95
N VAL A 126 -6.13 10.45 -6.25
CA VAL A 126 -5.70 10.92 -4.92
C VAL A 126 -6.72 10.48 -3.88
N ALA A 127 -6.26 9.90 -2.81
CA ALA A 127 -7.08 9.56 -1.64
C ALA A 127 -6.54 10.31 -0.40
N LYS A 128 -7.40 11.12 0.26
CA LYS A 128 -7.09 11.78 1.54
C LYS A 128 -7.79 11.03 2.66
N TRP A 129 -7.05 10.65 3.67
CA TRP A 129 -7.52 9.77 4.72
C TRP A 129 -7.01 10.17 6.11
N ARG A 130 -7.65 9.60 7.12
CA ARG A 130 -7.22 9.66 8.52
C ARG A 130 -7.29 8.26 9.12
N MET A 131 -6.22 7.83 9.74
CA MET A 131 -6.11 6.57 10.46
C MET A 131 -6.09 6.83 11.95
N VAL A 132 -7.03 6.25 12.70
CA VAL A 132 -7.16 6.43 14.16
C VAL A 132 -7.20 5.07 14.84
N GLY A 133 -6.47 4.94 15.94
CA GLY A 133 -6.48 3.71 16.72
C GLY A 133 -6.04 3.90 18.17
N ASN A 134 -6.69 3.20 19.10
CA ASN A 134 -6.26 3.09 20.48
C ASN A 134 -5.58 1.74 20.67
N LEU A 135 -4.26 1.75 20.82
CA LEU A 135 -3.47 0.52 20.87
C LEU A 135 -3.51 -0.12 22.26
N GLN A 136 -3.58 -1.43 22.30
CA GLN A 136 -3.53 -2.23 23.54
C GLN A 136 -2.08 -2.55 23.95
N LEU A 137 -1.31 -1.50 24.21
CA LEU A 137 -0.01 -1.57 24.85
C LEU A 137 -0.15 -1.11 26.30
N PRO A 138 0.82 -1.43 27.20
CA PRO A 138 0.71 -1.06 28.62
C PRO A 138 0.45 0.43 28.86
N TRP A 139 0.99 1.30 28.00
CA TRP A 139 0.81 2.75 28.07
C TRP A 139 -0.33 3.28 27.18
N ARG A 140 -1.09 2.39 26.52
CA ARG A 140 -2.29 2.69 25.71
C ARG A 140 -2.14 3.89 24.78
N PRO A 141 -1.18 3.87 23.86
CA PRO A 141 -0.99 5.00 22.96
C PRO A 141 -2.16 5.14 21.99
N LYS A 142 -2.45 6.39 21.60
CA LYS A 142 -3.40 6.71 20.54
C LYS A 142 -2.64 7.03 19.26
N ILE A 143 -3.01 6.39 18.18
CA ILE A 143 -2.57 6.74 16.83
C ILE A 143 -3.63 7.63 16.19
N ASP A 144 -3.21 8.74 15.61
CA ASP A 144 -4.05 9.68 14.87
C ASP A 144 -3.19 10.31 13.77
N ILE A 145 -3.21 9.70 12.61
CA ILE A 145 -2.39 10.09 11.46
C ILE A 145 -3.33 10.48 10.33
N GLN A 146 -3.05 11.62 9.70
CA GLN A 146 -3.70 12.07 8.48
C GLN A 146 -2.71 11.95 7.33
N GLY A 147 -3.21 11.54 6.17
CA GLY A 147 -2.35 11.38 5.02
C GLY A 147 -3.09 11.51 3.71
N GLU A 148 -2.28 11.54 2.67
CA GLU A 148 -2.68 11.52 1.29
C GLU A 148 -1.91 10.42 0.58
N THR A 149 -2.63 9.63 -0.23
CA THR A 149 -2.03 8.62 -1.09
C THR A 149 -2.33 8.95 -2.54
N ARG A 150 -1.30 9.02 -3.35
CA ARG A 150 -1.36 9.25 -4.79
C ARG A 150 -1.13 7.93 -5.53
N PHE A 151 -2.10 7.54 -6.34
CA PHE A 151 -2.10 6.31 -7.13
C PHE A 151 -1.92 6.70 -8.59
N GLN A 152 -0.68 6.64 -9.10
CA GLN A 152 -0.44 6.82 -10.53
C GLN A 152 -0.75 5.52 -11.25
N PHE A 153 -1.56 5.59 -12.30
CA PHE A 153 -2.01 4.42 -13.04
C PHE A 153 -1.68 4.55 -14.54
N ARG A 154 -1.65 3.41 -15.20
CA ARG A 154 -1.55 3.31 -16.66
C ARG A 154 -2.38 2.14 -17.17
N ARG A 155 -2.57 2.09 -18.51
CA ARG A 155 -3.13 0.90 -19.17
C ARG A 155 -2.04 -0.18 -19.27
N GLU A 156 -2.42 -1.39 -18.89
CA GLU A 156 -1.60 -2.61 -19.04
C GLU A 156 -2.47 -3.70 -19.68
N ARG A 157 -1.87 -4.66 -20.36
CA ARG A 157 -2.61 -5.83 -20.86
C ARG A 157 -3.03 -6.69 -19.68
N VAL A 158 -4.21 -7.31 -19.81
CA VAL A 158 -4.75 -8.18 -18.75
C VAL A 158 -3.83 -9.39 -18.52
N ASP A 159 -3.19 -9.88 -19.58
CA ASP A 159 -2.33 -11.06 -19.58
C ASP A 159 -0.84 -10.78 -19.42
N ASP A 160 -0.43 -9.51 -19.28
CA ASP A 160 0.98 -9.12 -19.10
C ASP A 160 1.58 -9.76 -17.82
N VAL A 161 2.03 -10.98 -18.03
CA VAL A 161 2.97 -11.65 -17.17
C VAL A 161 4.27 -11.73 -17.97
N GLU A 162 5.18 -10.80 -17.66
CA GLU A 162 6.60 -10.90 -18.04
C GLU A 162 6.87 -11.45 -19.46
N GLU A 163 6.33 -10.86 -20.50
CA GLU A 163 7.00 -10.88 -21.80
C GLU A 163 8.08 -9.78 -21.72
N GLU A 164 9.33 -10.18 -21.79
CA GLU A 164 10.50 -9.31 -21.78
C GLU A 164 10.34 -8.23 -22.87
N GLU A 165 10.74 -7.00 -22.57
CA GLU A 165 10.62 -5.82 -23.45
C GLU A 165 11.19 -6.06 -24.86
N GLU A 166 12.03 -7.08 -25.05
CA GLU A 166 12.61 -7.46 -26.34
C GLU A 166 11.61 -8.06 -27.36
N GLU A 167 10.46 -8.60 -26.93
CA GLU A 167 9.44 -9.11 -27.88
C GLU A 167 8.45 -8.04 -28.33
N ARG A 168 8.33 -6.93 -27.64
CA ARG A 168 7.41 -5.83 -27.98
C ARG A 168 7.77 -5.12 -29.28
N GLU A 169 9.05 -4.99 -29.60
CA GLU A 169 9.52 -4.32 -30.83
C GLU A 169 9.24 -5.12 -32.11
N ARG A 170 8.90 -6.40 -32.03
CA ARG A 170 8.67 -7.29 -33.19
C ARG A 170 7.21 -7.40 -33.64
N LYS A 171 6.26 -7.06 -32.77
CA LYS A 171 4.82 -7.07 -33.12
C LYS A 171 4.35 -5.65 -33.38
N GLY A 172 4.52 -5.20 -34.60
CA GLY A 172 4.03 -3.88 -35.06
C GLY A 172 2.51 -3.84 -35.07
N GLY A 173 1.94 -2.81 -34.41
CA GLY A 173 0.74 -2.10 -34.84
C GLY A 173 -0.54 -2.86 -35.05
N GLU A 174 -0.96 -3.75 -34.14
CA GLU A 174 -2.33 -4.22 -34.08
C GLU A 174 -3.14 -3.29 -33.18
N GLU A 175 -4.33 -2.87 -33.63
CA GLU A 175 -5.27 -2.06 -32.84
C GLU A 175 -5.53 -2.80 -31.51
N GLU A 176 -5.18 -2.16 -30.39
CA GLU A 176 -5.38 -2.75 -29.05
C GLU A 176 -6.88 -2.92 -28.80
N ASP A 177 -7.35 -4.16 -28.73
CA ASP A 177 -8.72 -4.47 -28.31
C ASP A 177 -8.90 -3.97 -26.85
N GLU A 178 -9.81 -3.01 -26.66
CA GLU A 178 -10.09 -2.42 -25.32
C GLU A 178 -10.46 -3.50 -24.27
N ASN A 179 -10.88 -4.68 -24.71
CA ASN A 179 -11.17 -5.81 -23.84
C ASN A 179 -9.91 -6.51 -23.29
N GLU A 180 -8.76 -6.32 -23.90
CA GLU A 180 -7.48 -6.92 -23.48
C GLU A 180 -6.68 -6.04 -22.55
N THR A 181 -7.10 -4.77 -22.33
CA THR A 181 -6.39 -3.82 -21.50
C THR A 181 -7.14 -3.47 -20.22
N CYS A 182 -6.39 -3.12 -19.15
CA CYS A 182 -6.92 -2.68 -17.88
C CYS A 182 -6.07 -1.56 -17.28
N LEU A 183 -6.63 -0.83 -16.32
CA LEU A 183 -5.92 0.19 -15.57
C LEU A 183 -5.26 -0.46 -14.35
N ARG A 184 -3.97 -0.19 -14.16
CA ARG A 184 -3.21 -0.65 -12.99
C ARG A 184 -2.38 0.48 -12.41
N VAL A 185 -2.31 0.52 -11.10
CA VAL A 185 -1.46 1.44 -10.36
C VAL A 185 0.00 0.99 -10.53
N VAL A 186 0.83 1.89 -11.05
CA VAL A 186 2.26 1.67 -11.28
C VAL A 186 3.14 2.38 -10.25
N SER A 187 2.59 3.39 -9.58
CA SER A 187 3.25 4.10 -8.49
C SER A 187 2.23 4.41 -7.40
N TYR A 188 2.53 3.99 -6.20
CA TYR A 188 1.84 4.28 -4.96
C TYR A 188 2.75 5.19 -4.13
N ARG A 189 2.29 6.39 -3.83
CA ARG A 189 3.03 7.33 -2.99
C ARG A 189 2.15 7.83 -1.86
N GLU A 190 2.56 7.54 -0.65
CA GLU A 190 1.90 7.98 0.57
C GLU A 190 2.69 9.10 1.24
N THR A 191 1.98 10.11 1.72
CA THR A 191 2.52 11.22 2.51
C THR A 191 1.65 11.41 3.74
N TRP A 192 2.27 11.78 4.85
CA TRP A 192 1.58 12.06 6.11
C TRP A 192 1.65 13.55 6.42
N SER A 193 0.63 14.08 7.11
CA SER A 193 0.63 15.47 7.58
C SER A 193 1.71 15.69 8.64
N GLU A 194 1.97 14.65 9.43
CA GLU A 194 3.05 14.60 10.42
C GLU A 194 4.31 13.99 9.79
N THR A 195 5.47 14.34 10.33
CA THR A 195 6.70 13.64 9.96
C THR A 195 6.68 12.18 10.43
N ALA A 196 7.43 11.30 9.75
CA ALA A 196 7.55 9.90 10.16
C ALA A 196 8.00 9.74 11.62
N SER A 197 8.86 10.64 12.10
CA SER A 197 9.31 10.66 13.51
C SER A 197 8.19 11.03 14.47
N GLU A 198 7.34 11.99 14.14
CA GLU A 198 6.19 12.38 14.97
C GLU A 198 5.14 11.27 15.00
N ALA A 199 4.84 10.66 13.87
CA ALA A 199 3.94 9.51 13.80
C ALA A 199 4.44 8.33 14.65
N LEU A 200 5.74 8.01 14.56
CA LEU A 200 6.36 6.99 15.42
C LEU A 200 6.39 7.38 16.90
N TRP A 201 6.50 8.69 17.20
CA TRP A 201 6.46 9.18 18.56
C TRP A 201 5.11 8.93 19.25
N GLN A 202 4.01 8.92 18.48
CA GLN A 202 2.68 8.55 19.01
C GLN A 202 2.67 7.14 19.59
N LEU A 203 3.47 6.20 19.06
CA LEU A 203 3.54 4.83 19.56
C LEU A 203 4.17 4.71 20.95
N VAL A 204 5.05 5.62 21.32
CA VAL A 204 5.79 5.57 22.58
C VAL A 204 5.25 6.55 23.64
N THR A 205 4.36 7.46 23.23
CA THR A 205 3.77 8.45 24.13
C THR A 205 2.50 7.89 24.77
N PRO A 206 2.40 7.85 26.12
CA PRO A 206 1.17 7.47 26.77
C PRO A 206 0.03 8.42 26.42
N PHE A 207 -1.16 7.87 26.21
CA PHE A 207 -2.36 8.69 26.07
C PHE A 207 -2.63 9.39 27.41
N ALA A 208 -2.50 10.71 27.47
CA ALA A 208 -2.95 11.48 28.60
C ALA A 208 -4.48 11.41 28.64
N HIS A 209 -5.05 10.67 29.62
CA HIS A 209 -6.46 10.79 29.92
C HIS A 209 -6.73 12.27 30.32
N GLU A 210 -7.41 13.02 29.47
CA GLU A 210 -8.06 14.22 29.95
C GLU A 210 -8.99 13.76 31.08
N LYS A 211 -8.72 14.25 32.30
CA LYS A 211 -9.60 14.06 33.43
C LYS A 211 -10.86 14.87 33.12
N GLU A 212 -11.99 14.17 32.95
CA GLU A 212 -13.33 14.78 33.04
C GLU A 212 -13.51 15.50 34.36
#